data_4435d009b728c5176439b976f90c19f0
#
_entry.id   4435d009b728c5176439b976f90c19f0
#
_cell.length_a   1.000
_cell.length_b   1.000
_cell.length_c   1.000
_cell.angle_alpha   90.00
_cell.angle_beta   90.00
_cell.angle_gamma   90.00
#
_symmetry.space_group_name_H-M   'P 1'
#
loop_
_entity.id
_entity.type
_entity.pdbx_description
1 polymer ?
#
loop_
_entity_poly.entity_id
_entity_poly.type
_entity_poly.pdbx_seq_one_letter_code
_entity_poly.pdbx_strand_id
1 'polypeptide(L)'
;MNWHVAKRMGVVLAVALLAACKDDGGDGGGPDGGTTTASAGPGTGTSKAQPEGTPFTLPAGITLETPLKSFYVEDPRDCDDKDRDDAKGSGGAVTLCLIFRNTTGGPITVTLPPGLIIVSKDGSIQNGLLAQRVSIEVPPGERYFTPLFLYCANQDRATSGVGDEYALGPIIGYEGFQELYTLLEGKQLTRQAVTPIQLAITHLTNGEGLSDSDRAALKAL
;
A
#
# COMPACT_ATOMS: atom_id res chain seq x y z
N MET A 1 41.83 20.11 37.24
CA MET A 1 41.67 19.09 36.18
C MET A 1 40.21 19.13 35.75
N ASN A 2 39.89 19.97 34.74
CA ASN A 2 38.52 20.28 34.28
C ASN A 2 38.18 19.41 33.07
N TRP A 3 37.17 18.56 33.21
CA TRP A 3 36.68 17.72 32.12
C TRP A 3 35.38 18.35 31.57
N HIS A 4 35.50 18.95 30.40
CA HIS A 4 34.35 19.47 29.65
C HIS A 4 33.60 18.30 29.00
N VAL A 5 32.40 18.05 29.47
CA VAL A 5 31.45 17.13 28.82
C VAL A 5 30.78 17.89 27.68
N ALA A 6 31.17 17.58 26.43
CA ALA A 6 30.49 18.10 25.24
C ALA A 6 29.14 17.37 25.05
N LYS A 7 28.05 18.08 25.31
CA LYS A 7 26.69 17.67 24.94
C LYS A 7 26.57 17.66 23.40
N ARG A 8 26.56 16.45 22.80
CA ARG A 8 26.15 16.29 21.41
C ARG A 8 24.62 16.40 21.37
N MET A 9 24.13 17.53 20.88
CA MET A 9 22.75 17.71 20.46
C MET A 9 22.54 16.88 19.20
N GLY A 10 21.92 15.70 19.34
CA GLY A 10 21.39 14.93 18.22
C GLY A 10 20.17 15.65 17.66
N VAL A 11 20.31 16.20 16.46
CA VAL A 11 19.16 16.70 15.69
C VAL A 11 18.40 15.46 15.22
N VAL A 12 17.28 15.21 15.88
CA VAL A 12 16.29 14.23 15.39
C VAL A 12 15.60 14.88 14.21
N LEU A 13 16.01 14.51 13.00
CA LEU A 13 15.30 14.85 11.78
C LEU A 13 14.05 13.96 11.72
N ALA A 14 12.96 14.45 12.28
CA ALA A 14 11.65 13.86 12.06
C ALA A 14 11.25 14.15 10.61
N VAL A 15 11.51 13.18 9.72
CA VAL A 15 10.99 13.22 8.35
C VAL A 15 9.50 12.91 8.43
N ALA A 16 8.69 13.96 8.34
CA ALA A 16 7.25 13.82 8.18
C ALA A 16 6.94 13.25 6.77
N LEU A 17 6.81 11.93 6.69
CA LEU A 17 6.47 11.18 5.46
C LEU A 17 4.97 11.20 5.14
N LEU A 18 4.21 12.16 5.66
CA LEU A 18 2.75 12.19 5.59
C LEU A 18 2.17 13.06 4.46
N ALA A 19 3.01 13.61 3.56
CA ALA A 19 2.53 14.60 2.58
C ALA A 19 2.28 14.07 1.15
N ALA A 20 2.53 12.80 0.86
CA ALA A 20 2.45 12.30 -0.52
C ALA A 20 1.03 12.02 -1.04
N CYS A 21 0.01 12.08 -0.16
CA CYS A 21 -1.38 11.82 -0.56
C CYS A 21 -2.29 13.05 -0.49
N LYS A 22 -1.76 14.21 -0.12
CA LYS A 22 -2.55 15.45 -0.02
C LYS A 22 -1.80 16.58 -0.72
N ASP A 23 -2.20 16.90 -1.93
CA ASP A 23 -1.84 18.16 -2.59
C ASP A 23 -2.70 19.28 -2.00
N ASP A 24 -2.08 20.23 -1.31
CA ASP A 24 -2.70 21.50 -0.96
C ASP A 24 -2.86 22.32 -2.25
N GLY A 25 -4.03 22.22 -2.89
CA GLY A 25 -4.40 23.00 -4.05
C GLY A 25 -4.47 24.48 -3.71
N GLY A 26 -3.48 25.23 -4.19
CA GLY A 26 -3.50 26.68 -4.18
C GLY A 26 -4.65 27.21 -5.04
N ASP A 27 -5.48 28.07 -4.44
CA ASP A 27 -6.54 28.85 -5.06
C ASP A 27 -5.99 29.68 -6.25
N GLY A 28 -6.45 29.35 -7.46
CA GLY A 28 -6.23 30.13 -8.66
C GLY A 28 -7.51 30.08 -9.53
N GLY A 29 -8.48 30.93 -9.23
CA GLY A 29 -9.73 31.03 -9.99
C GLY A 29 -9.49 31.46 -11.44
N GLY A 30 -9.90 30.59 -12.39
CA GLY A 30 -10.10 30.89 -13.80
C GLY A 30 -11.42 30.21 -14.24
N PRO A 31 -12.26 30.85 -15.07
CA PRO A 31 -13.56 30.31 -15.44
C PRO A 31 -13.45 29.22 -16.52
N ASP A 32 -14.31 28.22 -16.40
CA ASP A 32 -14.72 27.25 -17.42
C ASP A 32 -13.66 26.28 -17.97
N GLY A 33 -13.40 25.25 -17.18
CA GLY A 33 -12.88 24.00 -17.69
C GLY A 33 -13.55 22.86 -16.92
N GLY A 34 -14.33 22.03 -17.59
CA GLY A 34 -14.90 20.83 -16.99
C GLY A 34 -13.78 20.06 -16.30
N THR A 35 -13.89 19.86 -15.00
CA THR A 35 -13.00 19.02 -14.22
C THR A 35 -13.11 17.61 -14.77
N THR A 36 -12.25 17.28 -15.72
CA THR A 36 -11.99 15.88 -16.05
C THR A 36 -11.40 15.26 -14.78
N THR A 37 -12.22 14.50 -14.08
CA THR A 37 -11.74 13.71 -12.93
C THR A 37 -10.70 12.75 -13.45
N ALA A 38 -9.42 13.11 -13.27
CA ALA A 38 -8.31 12.30 -13.73
C ALA A 38 -8.27 10.98 -12.94
N SER A 39 -8.38 9.87 -13.64
CA SER A 39 -8.32 8.54 -13.05
C SER A 39 -7.91 7.52 -14.11
N ALA A 40 -6.99 6.62 -13.76
CA ALA A 40 -6.64 5.49 -14.62
C ALA A 40 -7.80 4.50 -14.81
N GLY A 41 -8.71 4.44 -13.86
CA GLY A 41 -9.84 3.53 -13.89
C GLY A 41 -10.66 3.54 -12.59
N PRO A 42 -11.74 2.72 -12.53
CA PRO A 42 -12.59 2.63 -11.36
C PRO A 42 -11.80 2.37 -10.06
N GLY A 43 -12.14 3.09 -8.99
CA GLY A 43 -11.54 2.91 -7.66
C GLY A 43 -10.12 3.43 -7.47
N THR A 44 -9.56 4.16 -8.46
CA THR A 44 -8.25 4.81 -8.38
C THR A 44 -8.36 6.32 -8.64
N GLY A 45 -7.32 7.07 -8.28
CA GLY A 45 -7.32 8.52 -8.41
C GLY A 45 -8.51 9.16 -7.70
N THR A 46 -9.27 9.99 -8.39
CA THR A 46 -10.47 10.65 -7.86
C THR A 46 -11.75 9.81 -7.99
N SER A 47 -11.68 8.64 -8.63
CA SER A 47 -12.84 7.77 -8.85
C SER A 47 -13.41 7.24 -7.53
N LYS A 48 -14.73 7.36 -7.38
CA LYS A 48 -15.51 6.78 -6.26
C LYS A 48 -16.14 5.43 -6.61
N ALA A 49 -15.98 4.97 -7.85
CA ALA A 49 -16.48 3.67 -8.28
C ALA A 49 -15.69 2.54 -7.62
N GLN A 50 -16.28 1.35 -7.59
CA GLN A 50 -15.54 0.16 -7.12
C GLN A 50 -14.47 -0.21 -8.15
N PRO A 51 -13.27 -0.66 -7.69
CA PRO A 51 -12.23 -1.14 -8.59
C PRO A 51 -12.71 -2.32 -9.43
N GLU A 52 -12.27 -2.36 -10.70
CA GLU A 52 -12.56 -3.44 -11.64
C GLU A 52 -11.27 -4.15 -12.03
N GLY A 53 -11.35 -5.45 -12.26
CA GLY A 53 -10.18 -6.26 -12.64
C GLY A 53 -10.43 -7.75 -12.53
N THR A 54 -9.36 -8.52 -12.53
CA THR A 54 -9.43 -9.98 -12.38
C THR A 54 -9.72 -10.33 -10.93
N PRO A 55 -10.74 -11.16 -10.63
CA PRO A 55 -11.00 -11.61 -9.28
C PRO A 55 -9.78 -12.30 -8.66
N PHE A 56 -9.46 -11.97 -7.41
CA PHE A 56 -8.45 -12.67 -6.63
C PHE A 56 -9.12 -13.74 -5.76
N THR A 57 -8.52 -14.93 -5.74
CA THR A 57 -8.98 -16.04 -4.90
C THR A 57 -7.83 -16.62 -4.09
N LEU A 58 -8.11 -16.94 -2.84
CA LEU A 58 -7.17 -17.64 -1.97
C LEU A 58 -7.01 -19.10 -2.38
N PRO A 59 -5.85 -19.73 -2.12
CA PRO A 59 -5.67 -21.17 -2.31
C PRO A 59 -6.68 -21.98 -1.50
N ALA A 60 -7.03 -23.17 -2.00
CA ALA A 60 -7.89 -24.08 -1.27
C ALA A 60 -7.29 -24.44 0.10
N GLY A 61 -8.10 -24.45 1.15
CA GLY A 61 -7.67 -24.71 2.52
C GLY A 61 -7.21 -23.46 3.29
N ILE A 62 -7.06 -22.32 2.60
CA ILE A 62 -6.77 -21.03 3.23
C ILE A 62 -8.04 -20.18 3.31
N THR A 63 -8.27 -19.60 4.47
CA THR A 63 -9.27 -18.56 4.66
C THR A 63 -8.61 -17.32 5.27
N LEU A 64 -9.23 -16.17 5.11
CA LEU A 64 -8.78 -14.89 5.63
C LEU A 64 -9.90 -14.28 6.48
N GLU A 65 -9.57 -13.84 7.68
CA GLU A 65 -10.56 -13.16 8.55
C GLU A 65 -11.02 -11.85 7.89
N THR A 66 -12.32 -11.59 7.92
CA THR A 66 -12.94 -10.39 7.37
C THR A 66 -13.88 -9.74 8.38
N PRO A 67 -14.02 -8.39 8.35
CA PRO A 67 -13.29 -7.44 7.51
C PRO A 67 -11.78 -7.44 7.80
N LEU A 68 -10.96 -7.12 6.80
CA LEU A 68 -9.55 -6.83 7.03
C LEU A 68 -9.48 -5.54 7.84
N LYS A 69 -8.54 -5.45 8.77
CA LYS A 69 -8.39 -4.26 9.63
C LYS A 69 -7.01 -3.65 9.47
N SER A 70 -6.98 -2.33 9.46
CA SER A 70 -5.74 -1.59 9.64
C SER A 70 -5.25 -1.72 11.08
N PHE A 71 -3.94 -1.59 11.25
CA PHE A 71 -3.28 -1.69 12.54
C PHE A 71 -2.33 -0.50 12.78
N TYR A 72 -1.96 -0.29 14.04
CA TYR A 72 -1.02 0.76 14.42
C TYR A 72 0.41 0.22 14.35
N VAL A 73 1.18 0.74 13.40
CA VAL A 73 2.53 0.23 13.08
C VAL A 73 3.49 0.36 14.27
N GLU A 74 3.31 1.37 15.10
CA GLU A 74 4.16 1.63 16.27
C GLU A 74 3.78 0.79 17.49
N ASP A 75 2.59 0.16 17.50
CA ASP A 75 2.21 -0.82 18.52
C ASP A 75 2.35 -2.24 17.95
N PRO A 76 3.43 -2.96 18.26
CA PRO A 76 3.66 -4.29 17.73
C PRO A 76 2.57 -5.30 18.14
N ARG A 77 1.77 -5.01 19.15
CA ARG A 77 0.70 -5.89 19.62
C ARG A 77 -0.55 -5.81 18.74
N ASP A 78 -0.67 -4.78 17.90
CA ASP A 78 -1.89 -4.51 17.13
C ASP A 78 -2.05 -5.42 15.89
N CYS A 79 -0.97 -5.96 15.37
CA CYS A 79 -0.95 -7.09 14.42
C CYS A 79 0.09 -8.10 14.90
N ASP A 80 0.07 -8.41 16.18
CA ASP A 80 1.10 -9.23 16.78
C ASP A 80 0.47 -10.37 17.58
N ASP A 81 0.84 -11.56 17.17
CA ASP A 81 0.70 -12.77 17.95
C ASP A 81 2.02 -13.54 17.81
N LYS A 82 2.23 -14.54 18.64
CA LYS A 82 3.39 -15.45 18.57
C LYS A 82 3.60 -16.10 17.20
N ASP A 83 2.55 -16.18 16.39
CA ASP A 83 2.54 -16.78 15.05
C ASP A 83 2.52 -15.71 13.93
N ARG A 84 3.10 -14.55 14.19
CA ARG A 84 3.21 -13.47 13.21
C ARG A 84 4.31 -13.71 12.18
N ASP A 85 4.01 -13.47 10.92
CA ASP A 85 5.02 -13.39 9.86
C ASP A 85 5.73 -12.02 9.86
N ASP A 86 6.84 -11.91 9.15
CA ASP A 86 7.48 -10.64 8.86
C ASP A 86 6.57 -9.77 7.99
N ALA A 87 6.69 -8.46 8.20
CA ALA A 87 5.93 -7.49 7.42
C ALA A 87 6.18 -7.64 5.92
N LYS A 88 5.10 -7.65 5.14
CA LYS A 88 5.10 -7.83 3.69
C LYS A 88 4.68 -6.54 2.99
N GLY A 89 5.09 -6.41 1.73
CA GLY A 89 4.87 -5.19 0.95
C GLY A 89 5.85 -4.08 1.31
N SER A 90 5.77 -2.97 0.60
CA SER A 90 6.74 -1.87 0.71
C SER A 90 6.11 -0.48 0.78
N GLY A 91 4.77 -0.39 0.76
CA GLY A 91 4.05 0.87 0.90
C GLY A 91 4.07 1.42 2.33
N GLY A 92 3.41 2.53 2.55
CA GLY A 92 3.34 3.16 3.87
C GLY A 92 2.03 3.88 4.17
N ALA A 93 1.12 3.91 3.20
CA ALA A 93 -0.11 4.69 3.30
C ALA A 93 -1.32 3.89 3.78
N VAL A 94 -1.33 2.59 3.50
CA VAL A 94 -2.35 1.66 3.99
C VAL A 94 -1.63 0.48 4.64
N THR A 95 -1.92 0.25 5.90
CA THR A 95 -1.31 -0.81 6.71
C THR A 95 -2.39 -1.75 7.21
N LEU A 96 -2.28 -3.03 6.90
CA LEU A 96 -3.29 -4.03 7.21
C LEU A 96 -2.71 -5.21 7.97
N CYS A 97 -3.49 -5.76 8.87
CA CYS A 97 -3.22 -7.04 9.48
C CYS A 97 -4.01 -8.14 8.75
N LEU A 98 -3.34 -8.97 7.98
CA LEU A 98 -3.93 -10.15 7.39
C LEU A 98 -3.90 -11.29 8.39
N ILE A 99 -5.04 -11.90 8.68
CA ILE A 99 -5.14 -13.01 9.63
C ILE A 99 -5.62 -14.23 8.85
N PHE A 100 -4.68 -15.11 8.54
CA PHE A 100 -4.96 -16.34 7.80
C PHE A 100 -5.29 -17.50 8.73
N ARG A 101 -6.10 -18.40 8.20
CA ARG A 101 -6.32 -19.73 8.75
C ARG A 101 -6.01 -20.76 7.68
N ASN A 102 -5.16 -21.72 8.02
CA ASN A 102 -4.85 -22.86 7.17
C ASN A 102 -5.44 -24.13 7.79
N THR A 103 -6.44 -24.68 7.13
CA THR A 103 -7.17 -25.89 7.62
C THR A 103 -6.55 -27.19 7.12
N THR A 104 -5.42 -27.16 6.45
CA THR A 104 -4.74 -28.35 5.93
C THR A 104 -3.67 -28.87 6.88
N GLY A 105 -3.12 -30.04 6.59
CA GLY A 105 -2.09 -30.67 7.41
C GLY A 105 -0.65 -30.19 7.12
N GLY A 106 -0.45 -29.27 6.18
CA GLY A 106 0.88 -28.75 5.78
C GLY A 106 0.85 -27.27 5.45
N PRO A 107 2.03 -26.61 5.36
CA PRO A 107 2.09 -25.20 5.01
C PRO A 107 1.59 -24.97 3.58
N ILE A 108 0.93 -23.83 3.34
CA ILE A 108 0.45 -23.40 2.03
C ILE A 108 1.00 -22.02 1.74
N THR A 109 1.59 -21.84 0.56
CA THR A 109 2.03 -20.55 0.08
C THR A 109 0.85 -19.77 -0.50
N VAL A 110 0.54 -18.62 0.12
CA VAL A 110 -0.38 -17.62 -0.42
C VAL A 110 0.42 -16.61 -1.21
N THR A 111 0.11 -16.45 -2.49
CA THR A 111 0.75 -15.45 -3.35
C THR A 111 -0.22 -14.32 -3.63
N LEU A 112 0.09 -13.12 -3.15
CA LEU A 112 -0.61 -11.90 -3.49
C LEU A 112 0.08 -11.27 -4.71
N PRO A 113 -0.60 -11.12 -5.85
CA PRO A 113 0.01 -10.59 -7.07
C PRO A 113 0.14 -9.06 -7.02
N PRO A 114 1.06 -8.45 -7.79
CA PRO A 114 1.05 -7.03 -8.03
C PRO A 114 -0.28 -6.63 -8.68
N GLY A 115 -0.76 -5.43 -8.37
CA GLY A 115 -2.08 -4.97 -8.83
C GLY A 115 -3.25 -5.39 -7.92
N LEU A 116 -3.03 -6.27 -6.94
CA LEU A 116 -4.08 -6.54 -5.96
C LEU A 116 -4.42 -5.25 -5.22
N ILE A 117 -5.69 -4.83 -5.34
CA ILE A 117 -6.19 -3.67 -4.63
C ILE A 117 -7.00 -4.12 -3.42
N ILE A 118 -6.78 -3.47 -2.30
CA ILE A 118 -7.53 -3.68 -1.07
C ILE A 118 -8.44 -2.48 -0.88
N VAL A 119 -9.73 -2.72 -0.83
CA VAL A 119 -10.77 -1.67 -0.91
C VAL A 119 -11.19 -1.27 0.48
N SER A 120 -11.07 0.02 0.80
CA SER A 120 -11.61 0.57 2.03
C SER A 120 -13.13 0.50 2.02
N LYS A 121 -13.73 0.17 3.17
CA LYS A 121 -15.18 0.23 3.36
C LYS A 121 -15.66 1.65 3.60
N ASP A 122 -14.76 2.57 3.94
CA ASP A 122 -15.02 4.00 4.08
C ASP A 122 -14.48 4.73 2.83
N GLY A 123 -15.35 5.41 2.10
CA GLY A 123 -15.01 6.14 0.87
C GLY A 123 -14.09 7.35 1.10
N SER A 124 -13.88 7.78 2.34
CA SER A 124 -12.94 8.86 2.70
C SER A 124 -11.53 8.33 3.00
N ILE A 125 -11.34 7.01 3.07
CA ILE A 125 -10.07 6.36 3.35
C ILE A 125 -9.49 5.74 2.07
N GLN A 126 -8.16 5.75 1.94
CA GLN A 126 -7.42 5.21 0.80
C GLN A 126 -7.73 3.73 0.54
N ASN A 127 -7.88 3.36 -0.72
CA ASN A 127 -7.66 1.99 -1.14
C ASN A 127 -6.16 1.69 -1.13
N GLY A 128 -5.79 0.49 -0.75
CA GLY A 128 -4.39 0.04 -0.75
C GLY A 128 -4.04 -0.72 -2.03
N LEU A 129 -2.94 -0.36 -2.69
CA LEU A 129 -2.43 -1.04 -3.88
C LEU A 129 -1.15 -1.82 -3.55
N LEU A 130 -1.10 -3.08 -3.94
CA LEU A 130 0.10 -3.89 -3.88
C LEU A 130 0.92 -3.71 -5.18
N ALA A 131 2.12 -3.14 -5.08
CA ALA A 131 2.96 -2.84 -6.24
C ALA A 131 3.87 -4.00 -6.66
N GLN A 132 4.15 -4.93 -5.78
CA GLN A 132 4.98 -6.12 -6.03
C GLN A 132 4.29 -7.40 -5.56
N ARG A 133 4.73 -8.52 -6.11
CA ARG A 133 4.34 -9.85 -5.63
C ARG A 133 4.79 -10.06 -4.19
N VAL A 134 3.89 -10.57 -3.38
CA VAL A 134 4.16 -10.98 -1.99
C VAL A 134 3.83 -12.47 -1.86
N SER A 135 4.74 -13.23 -1.27
CA SER A 135 4.52 -14.64 -0.95
C SER A 135 4.55 -14.81 0.58
N ILE A 136 3.57 -15.51 1.10
CA ILE A 136 3.36 -15.76 2.52
C ILE A 136 3.22 -17.28 2.69
N GLU A 137 4.11 -17.89 3.46
CA GLU A 137 3.98 -19.29 3.83
C GLU A 137 3.12 -19.38 5.10
N VAL A 138 1.89 -19.87 4.96
CA VAL A 138 0.93 -20.00 6.04
C VAL A 138 1.02 -21.41 6.62
N PRO A 139 1.54 -21.60 7.84
CA PRO A 139 1.59 -22.89 8.49
C PRO A 139 0.18 -23.40 8.82
N PRO A 140 0.00 -24.71 9.06
CA PRO A 140 -1.26 -25.23 9.57
C PRO A 140 -1.62 -24.55 10.90
N GLY A 141 -2.87 -24.10 11.04
CA GLY A 141 -3.31 -23.45 12.26
C GLY A 141 -4.50 -22.53 12.08
N GLU A 142 -4.96 -21.98 13.18
CA GLU A 142 -6.21 -21.21 13.20
C GLU A 142 -6.01 -19.73 12.94
N ARG A 143 -4.88 -19.15 13.34
CA ARG A 143 -4.62 -17.73 13.12
C ARG A 143 -3.14 -17.50 12.85
N TYR A 144 -2.82 -16.96 11.70
CA TYR A 144 -1.47 -16.59 11.30
C TYR A 144 -1.45 -15.13 10.83
N PHE A 145 -0.71 -14.29 11.50
CA PHE A 145 -0.76 -12.84 11.36
C PHE A 145 0.34 -12.36 10.41
N THR A 146 -0.04 -11.60 9.41
CA THR A 146 0.88 -11.02 8.44
C THR A 146 0.60 -9.52 8.27
N PRO A 147 1.46 -8.64 8.77
CA PRO A 147 1.37 -7.21 8.48
C PRO A 147 1.62 -6.96 6.98
N LEU A 148 0.73 -6.22 6.33
CA LEU A 148 0.82 -5.87 4.91
C LEU A 148 0.87 -4.35 4.74
N PHE A 149 1.85 -3.87 3.97
CA PHE A 149 2.10 -2.46 3.68
C PHE A 149 1.82 -2.15 2.22
N LEU A 150 0.89 -1.24 1.97
CA LEU A 150 0.35 -0.91 0.65
C LEU A 150 0.54 0.57 0.32
N TYR A 151 0.46 0.88 -0.97
CA TYR A 151 0.53 2.24 -1.51
C TYR A 151 -0.87 2.86 -1.61
N CYS A 152 -0.96 4.20 -1.57
CA CYS A 152 -2.19 4.92 -1.89
C CYS A 152 -2.62 4.64 -3.33
N ALA A 153 -3.91 4.36 -3.52
CA ALA A 153 -4.50 4.23 -4.86
C ALA A 153 -5.43 5.40 -5.22
N ASN A 154 -5.73 6.30 -4.28
CA ASN A 154 -6.68 7.39 -4.49
C ASN A 154 -6.04 8.75 -4.20
N GLN A 155 -6.65 9.81 -4.77
CA GLN A 155 -6.45 11.18 -4.37
C GLN A 155 -7.49 11.59 -3.31
N ASP A 156 -7.19 12.63 -2.55
CA ASP A 156 -8.11 13.30 -1.62
C ASP A 156 -8.73 12.38 -0.55
N ARG A 157 -8.10 11.24 -0.29
CA ARG A 157 -8.52 10.34 0.78
C ARG A 157 -7.46 10.25 1.86
N ALA A 158 -7.88 10.07 3.10
CA ALA A 158 -6.97 9.89 4.23
C ALA A 158 -6.24 8.54 4.15
N THR A 159 -5.03 8.47 4.67
CA THR A 159 -4.33 7.20 4.92
C THR A 159 -5.08 6.35 5.93
N SER A 160 -4.76 5.05 6.01
CA SER A 160 -5.42 4.18 6.98
C SER A 160 -5.16 4.62 8.41
N GLY A 161 -6.22 4.69 9.19
CA GLY A 161 -6.19 4.84 10.65
C GLY A 161 -6.41 3.50 11.35
N VAL A 162 -6.15 3.44 12.66
CA VAL A 162 -6.36 2.23 13.46
C VAL A 162 -7.81 1.77 13.40
N GLY A 163 -8.00 0.50 13.05
CA GLY A 163 -9.33 -0.13 13.03
C GLY A 163 -10.15 0.13 11.78
N ASP A 164 -9.64 0.89 10.79
CA ASP A 164 -10.32 1.03 9.51
C ASP A 164 -10.51 -0.33 8.85
N GLU A 165 -11.66 -0.52 8.24
CA GLU A 165 -12.07 -1.79 7.68
C GLU A 165 -11.92 -1.83 6.14
N TYR A 166 -11.47 -2.98 5.67
CA TYR A 166 -11.18 -3.22 4.26
C TYR A 166 -11.73 -4.57 3.78
N ALA A 167 -11.80 -4.70 2.46
CA ALA A 167 -12.10 -5.95 1.78
C ALA A 167 -11.07 -6.23 0.69
N LEU A 168 -10.82 -7.50 0.38
CA LEU A 168 -10.07 -7.88 -0.80
C LEU A 168 -10.84 -7.41 -2.05
N GLY A 169 -10.14 -6.68 -2.90
CA GLY A 169 -10.63 -6.29 -4.21
C GLY A 169 -10.04 -7.14 -5.34
N PRO A 170 -10.21 -6.72 -6.59
CA PRO A 170 -9.65 -7.40 -7.75
C PRO A 170 -8.15 -7.09 -7.94
N ILE A 171 -7.54 -7.78 -8.88
CA ILE A 171 -6.22 -7.45 -9.43
C ILE A 171 -6.47 -6.46 -10.57
N ILE A 172 -6.08 -5.20 -10.39
CA ILE A 172 -6.24 -4.17 -11.41
C ILE A 172 -5.10 -4.25 -12.43
N GLY A 173 -5.46 -4.04 -13.69
CA GLY A 173 -4.51 -4.03 -14.82
C GLY A 173 -4.73 -2.82 -15.72
N TYR A 174 -4.99 -1.63 -15.14
CA TYR A 174 -5.21 -0.41 -15.90
C TYR A 174 -3.94 -0.01 -16.65
N GLU A 175 -4.10 0.85 -17.66
CA GLU A 175 -2.99 1.26 -18.52
C GLU A 175 -1.79 1.81 -17.73
N GLY A 176 -0.59 1.43 -18.10
CA GLY A 176 0.66 1.83 -17.45
C GLY A 176 1.05 1.04 -16.20
N PHE A 177 0.11 0.39 -15.51
CA PHE A 177 0.43 -0.36 -14.29
C PHE A 177 1.30 -1.60 -14.57
N GLN A 178 1.13 -2.25 -15.71
CA GLN A 178 1.97 -3.40 -16.09
C GLN A 178 3.45 -3.01 -16.24
N GLU A 179 3.72 -1.81 -16.76
CA GLU A 179 5.08 -1.28 -16.85
C GLU A 179 5.66 -1.07 -15.44
N LEU A 180 4.90 -0.46 -14.52
CA LEU A 180 5.30 -0.29 -13.12
C LEU A 180 5.67 -1.63 -12.49
N TYR A 181 4.79 -2.63 -12.60
CA TYR A 181 5.04 -3.95 -11.99
C TYR A 181 6.28 -4.63 -12.57
N THR A 182 6.50 -4.51 -13.89
CA THR A 182 7.69 -5.02 -14.56
C THR A 182 8.97 -4.32 -14.07
N LEU A 183 8.93 -2.99 -13.89
CA LEU A 183 10.06 -2.23 -13.38
C LEU A 183 10.41 -2.56 -11.93
N LEU A 184 9.44 -3.02 -11.15
CA LEU A 184 9.64 -3.40 -9.75
C LEU A 184 9.93 -4.89 -9.55
N GLU A 185 9.76 -5.72 -10.58
CA GLU A 185 9.94 -7.17 -10.46
C GLU A 185 11.37 -7.52 -10.00
N GLY A 186 11.48 -8.38 -8.98
CA GLY A 186 12.75 -8.85 -8.45
C GLY A 186 13.54 -7.85 -7.62
N LYS A 187 13.08 -6.60 -7.48
CA LYS A 187 13.77 -5.60 -6.66
C LYS A 187 13.54 -5.83 -5.18
N GLN A 188 14.59 -5.57 -4.38
CA GLN A 188 14.52 -5.56 -2.92
C GLN A 188 14.09 -4.16 -2.46
N LEU A 189 12.81 -3.97 -2.25
CA LEU A 189 12.27 -2.65 -1.89
C LEU A 189 12.48 -2.37 -0.40
N THR A 190 13.10 -1.24 -0.13
CA THR A 190 13.31 -0.71 1.23
C THR A 190 12.37 0.44 1.50
N ARG A 191 12.34 0.95 2.73
CA ARG A 191 11.56 2.16 3.08
C ARG A 191 11.97 3.40 2.27
N GLN A 192 13.20 3.47 1.74
CA GLN A 192 13.66 4.55 0.87
C GLN A 192 13.01 4.49 -0.53
N ALA A 193 12.55 3.33 -0.92
CA ALA A 193 11.85 3.13 -2.20
C ALA A 193 10.38 3.60 -2.18
N VAL A 194 9.80 3.88 -1.00
CA VAL A 194 8.37 4.22 -0.87
C VAL A 194 8.03 5.46 -1.69
N THR A 195 8.77 6.54 -1.53
CA THR A 195 8.45 7.83 -2.19
C THR A 195 8.45 7.75 -3.71
N PRO A 196 9.51 7.27 -4.40
CA PRO A 196 9.49 7.19 -5.86
C PRO A 196 8.43 6.25 -6.40
N ILE A 197 8.12 5.16 -5.70
CA ILE A 197 7.06 4.24 -6.11
C ILE A 197 5.68 4.88 -5.92
N GLN A 198 5.44 5.53 -4.77
CA GLN A 198 4.18 6.22 -4.52
C GLN A 198 3.94 7.33 -5.55
N LEU A 199 4.96 8.11 -5.91
CA LEU A 199 4.84 9.15 -6.93
C LEU A 199 4.45 8.57 -8.29
N ALA A 200 5.12 7.51 -8.72
CA ALA A 200 4.79 6.81 -9.96
C ALA A 200 3.34 6.26 -9.95
N ILE A 201 2.90 5.69 -8.81
CA ILE A 201 1.52 5.23 -8.64
C ILE A 201 0.55 6.42 -8.72
N THR A 202 0.89 7.56 -8.13
CA THR A 202 0.05 8.76 -8.18
C THR A 202 -0.14 9.24 -9.61
N HIS A 203 0.91 9.35 -10.42
CA HIS A 203 0.82 9.70 -11.84
C HIS A 203 -0.05 8.69 -12.61
N LEU A 204 0.14 7.40 -12.37
CA LEU A 204 -0.69 6.36 -12.98
C LEU A 204 -2.15 6.48 -12.57
N THR A 205 -2.44 6.61 -11.27
CA THR A 205 -3.81 6.70 -10.77
C THR A 205 -4.55 7.96 -11.23
N ASN A 206 -3.80 9.01 -11.58
CA ASN A 206 -4.31 10.23 -12.19
C ASN A 206 -4.52 10.13 -13.71
N GLY A 207 -4.16 9.01 -14.33
CA GLY A 207 -4.25 8.85 -15.78
C GLY A 207 -3.15 9.57 -16.58
N GLU A 208 -2.08 10.01 -15.92
CA GLU A 208 -0.98 10.74 -16.56
C GLU A 208 0.05 9.78 -17.20
N GLY A 209 0.06 8.51 -16.79
CA GLY A 209 1.09 7.54 -17.17
C GLY A 209 2.41 7.74 -16.41
N LEU A 210 3.38 6.85 -16.66
CA LEU A 210 4.72 7.02 -16.12
C LEU A 210 5.51 8.04 -16.94
N SER A 211 6.11 9.01 -16.27
CA SER A 211 7.07 9.94 -16.89
C SER A 211 8.44 9.28 -17.05
N ASP A 212 9.33 9.90 -17.83
CA ASP A 212 10.71 9.43 -17.97
C ASP A 212 11.48 9.53 -16.64
N SER A 213 11.14 10.53 -15.81
CA SER A 213 11.70 10.66 -14.46
C SER A 213 11.24 9.53 -13.53
N ASP A 214 9.97 9.11 -13.60
CA ASP A 214 9.49 7.96 -12.85
C ASP A 214 10.23 6.68 -13.26
N ARG A 215 10.33 6.45 -14.57
CA ARG A 215 11.06 5.29 -15.11
C ARG A 215 12.51 5.28 -14.65
N ALA A 216 13.19 6.43 -14.67
CA ALA A 216 14.56 6.55 -14.21
C ALA A 216 14.67 6.25 -12.69
N ALA A 217 13.79 6.84 -11.88
CA ALA A 217 13.77 6.62 -10.43
C ALA A 217 13.47 5.16 -10.08
N LEU A 218 12.48 4.55 -10.74
CA LEU A 218 12.12 3.15 -10.51
C LEU A 218 13.24 2.17 -10.94
N LYS A 219 13.96 2.48 -12.02
CA LYS A 219 15.11 1.66 -12.47
C LYS A 219 16.28 1.74 -11.51
N ALA A 220 16.45 2.87 -10.82
CA ALA A 220 17.53 3.10 -9.86
C ALA A 220 17.34 2.42 -8.50
N LEU A 221 16.14 1.91 -8.17
CA LEU A 221 15.87 1.10 -6.98
C LEU A 221 16.57 -0.26 -7.08
#